data_8f4329fc1f35f7d2b3b0d3212b3b516b
#
_entry.id   8f4329fc1f35f7d2b3b0d3212b3b516b
#
_cell.length_a   1.000
_cell.length_b   1.000
_cell.length_c   1.000
_cell.angle_alpha   90.00
_cell.angle_beta   90.00
_cell.angle_gamma   90.00
#
_symmetry.space_group_name_H-M   'P 1'
#
loop_
_entity.id
_entity.type
_entity.pdbx_description
1 polymer ?
#
loop_
_entity_poly.entity_id
_entity_poly.type
_entity_poly.pdbx_seq_one_letter_code
_entity_poly.pdbx_strand_id
1 'polypeptide(L)'
;ANVKADLEEVCGHEITNDAILDAIKVYNKSRAARREFVKLANEHCDVVTPTKRSAVLKAFFFMEKPEYTAKLEELNKELAALPVCDWKGTKVVTSGIIVDNPKLLEIFENNNIAIAADDVAHESRSFRTDVPEDEQDALRALAKQFANMDYDILLYDPQSSKNRRGEFVADMVKKSGAQGLHVTVNGLGERCG
;
A
#
# COMPACT_ATOMS: atom_id res chain seq x y z
N ALA A 1 -10.64 -18.22 12.26
CA ALA A 1 -11.45 -18.60 13.44
C ALA A 1 -10.59 -18.57 14.71
N ASN A 2 -9.43 -19.23 14.73
CA ASN A 2 -8.60 -19.31 15.95
C ASN A 2 -8.09 -17.94 16.41
N VAL A 3 -7.57 -17.11 15.49
CA VAL A 3 -7.07 -15.75 15.82
C VAL A 3 -8.16 -14.88 16.47
N LYS A 4 -9.42 -14.99 16.03
CA LYS A 4 -10.54 -14.25 16.67
C LYS A 4 -10.72 -14.69 18.12
N ALA A 5 -10.78 -16.01 18.38
CA ALA A 5 -10.94 -16.54 19.73
C ALA A 5 -9.78 -16.16 20.66
N ASP A 6 -8.54 -16.24 20.16
CA ASP A 6 -7.35 -15.83 20.91
C ASP A 6 -7.38 -14.33 21.26
N LEU A 7 -7.85 -13.48 20.32
CA LEU A 7 -8.03 -12.05 20.58
C LEU A 7 -9.14 -11.76 21.59
N GLU A 8 -10.28 -12.47 21.52
CA GLU A 8 -11.36 -12.34 22.48
C GLU A 8 -10.92 -12.71 23.89
N GLU A 9 -10.10 -13.76 24.03
CA GLU A 9 -9.52 -14.15 25.31
C GLU A 9 -8.60 -13.07 25.88
N VAL A 10 -7.68 -12.55 25.06
CA VAL A 10 -6.73 -11.50 25.48
C VAL A 10 -7.42 -10.18 25.79
N CYS A 11 -8.40 -9.78 24.98
CA CYS A 11 -9.13 -8.51 25.17
C CYS A 11 -10.23 -8.58 26.23
N GLY A 12 -10.65 -9.79 26.64
CA GLY A 12 -11.68 -10.00 27.66
C GLY A 12 -13.09 -9.62 27.21
N HIS A 13 -13.37 -9.51 25.91
CA HIS A 13 -14.68 -9.25 25.35
C HIS A 13 -14.89 -9.91 23.99
N GLU A 14 -16.14 -10.11 23.62
CA GLU A 14 -16.53 -10.67 22.32
C GLU A 14 -16.24 -9.67 21.19
N ILE A 15 -15.74 -10.18 20.06
CA ILE A 15 -15.59 -9.45 18.80
C ILE A 15 -16.73 -9.87 17.88
N THR A 16 -17.79 -9.07 17.80
CA THR A 16 -18.98 -9.42 17.04
C THR A 16 -18.74 -9.37 15.52
N ASN A 17 -19.56 -10.09 14.76
CA ASN A 17 -19.56 -10.02 13.30
C ASN A 17 -19.77 -8.58 12.79
N ASP A 18 -20.74 -7.87 13.38
CA ASP A 18 -21.08 -6.50 12.99
C ASP A 18 -19.94 -5.53 13.26
N ALA A 19 -19.23 -5.68 14.39
CA ALA A 19 -18.05 -4.86 14.69
C ALA A 19 -16.95 -5.06 13.64
N ILE A 20 -16.73 -6.28 13.14
CA ILE A 20 -15.77 -6.54 12.07
C ILE A 20 -16.25 -5.95 10.74
N LEU A 21 -17.57 -6.09 10.41
CA LEU A 21 -18.13 -5.49 9.19
C LEU A 21 -18.00 -3.96 9.18
N ASP A 22 -18.23 -3.30 10.32
CA ASP A 22 -18.04 -1.86 10.43
C ASP A 22 -16.56 -1.45 10.34
N ALA A 23 -15.66 -2.23 10.95
CA ALA A 23 -14.23 -2.02 10.77
C ALA A 23 -13.79 -2.19 9.31
N ILE A 24 -14.36 -3.14 8.57
CA ILE A 24 -14.10 -3.34 7.13
C ILE A 24 -14.38 -2.05 6.35
N LYS A 25 -15.52 -1.40 6.59
CA LYS A 25 -15.88 -0.12 5.92
C LYS A 25 -14.86 0.98 6.21
N VAL A 26 -14.48 1.13 7.50
CA VAL A 26 -13.47 2.11 7.91
C VAL A 26 -12.13 1.86 7.19
N TYR A 27 -11.68 0.61 7.16
CA TYR A 27 -10.41 0.26 6.53
C TYR A 27 -10.47 0.36 5.00
N ASN A 28 -11.58 0.02 4.35
CA ASN A 28 -11.75 0.19 2.91
C ASN A 28 -11.72 1.68 2.51
N LYS A 29 -12.39 2.54 3.29
CA LYS A 29 -12.31 3.98 3.09
C LYS A 29 -10.86 4.47 3.17
N SER A 30 -10.11 4.01 4.17
CA SER A 30 -8.69 4.32 4.30
C SER A 30 -7.85 3.78 3.15
N ARG A 31 -8.15 2.57 2.63
CA ARG A 31 -7.48 2.01 1.44
C ARG A 31 -7.70 2.89 0.21
N ALA A 32 -8.93 3.31 -0.02
CA ALA A 32 -9.28 4.19 -1.14
C ALA A 32 -8.53 5.53 -1.06
N ALA A 33 -8.48 6.16 0.11
CA ALA A 33 -7.76 7.42 0.32
C ALA A 33 -6.24 7.26 0.07
N ARG A 34 -5.64 6.14 0.49
CA ARG A 34 -4.21 5.85 0.24
C ARG A 34 -3.92 5.57 -1.24
N ARG A 35 -4.81 4.89 -1.96
CA ARG A 35 -4.68 4.70 -3.41
C ARG A 35 -4.71 6.05 -4.16
N GLU A 36 -5.61 6.94 -3.79
CA GLU A 36 -5.64 8.29 -4.37
C GLU A 36 -4.38 9.09 -4.00
N PHE A 37 -3.92 9.01 -2.75
CA PHE A 37 -2.69 9.68 -2.34
C PHE A 37 -1.48 9.26 -3.17
N VAL A 38 -1.25 7.97 -3.40
CA VAL A 38 -0.07 7.52 -4.17
C VAL A 38 -0.13 7.93 -5.63
N LYS A 39 -1.35 8.05 -6.21
CA LYS A 39 -1.55 8.61 -7.54
C LYS A 39 -1.17 10.09 -7.56
N LEU A 40 -1.72 10.89 -6.65
CA LEU A 40 -1.43 12.32 -6.53
C LEU A 40 0.05 12.59 -6.20
N ALA A 41 0.68 11.75 -5.38
CA ALA A 41 2.11 11.83 -5.09
C ALA A 41 2.96 11.68 -6.37
N ASN A 42 2.56 10.84 -7.31
CA ASN A 42 3.22 10.75 -8.62
C ASN A 42 2.99 11.97 -9.52
N GLU A 43 1.83 12.60 -9.41
CA GLU A 43 1.48 13.81 -10.18
C GLU A 43 2.18 15.07 -9.63
N HIS A 44 2.54 15.07 -8.35
CA HIS A 44 3.13 16.19 -7.61
C HIS A 44 4.45 15.82 -6.92
N CYS A 45 5.38 15.22 -7.67
CA CYS A 45 6.68 14.78 -7.16
C CYS A 45 7.56 15.92 -6.60
N ASP A 46 7.32 17.15 -7.02
CA ASP A 46 7.99 18.37 -6.54
C ASP A 46 7.53 18.77 -5.12
N VAL A 47 6.30 18.43 -4.76
CA VAL A 47 5.71 18.68 -3.44
C VAL A 47 5.84 17.45 -2.54
N VAL A 48 5.50 16.27 -3.07
CA VAL A 48 5.51 15.01 -2.33
C VAL A 48 6.81 14.24 -2.61
N THR A 49 7.85 14.60 -1.88
CA THR A 49 9.17 13.93 -1.99
C THR A 49 9.09 12.48 -1.47
N PRO A 50 10.05 11.60 -1.80
CA PRO A 50 10.11 10.23 -1.28
C PRO A 50 9.98 10.13 0.24
N THR A 51 10.65 11.01 1.00
CA THR A 51 10.56 11.06 2.46
C THR A 51 9.16 11.44 2.95
N LYS A 52 8.55 12.46 2.35
CA LYS A 52 7.17 12.88 2.69
C LYS A 52 6.16 11.80 2.37
N ARG A 53 6.28 11.16 1.18
CA ARG A 53 5.43 10.04 0.78
C ARG A 53 5.50 8.91 1.81
N SER A 54 6.69 8.49 2.18
CA SER A 54 6.91 7.45 3.19
C SER A 54 6.31 7.85 4.55
N ALA A 55 6.50 9.09 5.00
CA ALA A 55 5.94 9.58 6.26
C ALA A 55 4.41 9.54 6.29
N VAL A 56 3.75 9.99 5.21
CA VAL A 56 2.28 9.97 5.09
C VAL A 56 1.75 8.53 5.13
N LEU A 57 2.35 7.61 4.37
CA LEU A 57 1.91 6.20 4.37
C LEU A 57 2.20 5.51 5.70
N LYS A 58 3.32 5.82 6.34
CA LYS A 58 3.70 5.27 7.65
C LYS A 58 2.78 5.76 8.78
N ALA A 59 2.27 6.98 8.71
CA ALA A 59 1.35 7.55 9.71
C ALA A 59 0.10 6.68 9.93
N PHE A 60 -0.32 5.92 8.91
CA PHE A 60 -1.40 4.94 9.02
C PHE A 60 -1.22 3.95 10.19
N PHE A 61 0.01 3.55 10.49
CA PHE A 61 0.29 2.56 11.54
C PHE A 61 0.29 3.15 12.96
N PHE A 62 0.31 4.49 13.09
CA PHE A 62 0.45 5.20 14.36
C PHE A 62 -0.74 6.09 14.73
N MET A 63 -1.74 6.19 13.84
CA MET A 63 -2.93 7.01 14.06
C MET A 63 -4.19 6.16 14.09
N GLU A 64 -5.22 6.66 14.78
CA GLU A 64 -6.57 6.12 14.66
C GLU A 64 -7.05 6.20 13.21
N LYS A 65 -7.67 5.11 12.72
CA LYS A 65 -7.96 4.98 11.29
C LYS A 65 -8.93 6.03 10.74
N PRO A 66 -10.01 6.40 11.45
CA PRO A 66 -10.90 7.49 11.00
C PRO A 66 -10.16 8.84 10.92
N GLU A 67 -9.34 9.17 11.92
CA GLU A 67 -8.58 10.43 11.95
C GLU A 67 -7.56 10.50 10.82
N TYR A 68 -6.76 9.43 10.67
CA TYR A 68 -5.81 9.32 9.57
C TYR A 68 -6.49 9.51 8.21
N THR A 69 -7.62 8.82 8.01
CA THR A 69 -8.34 8.87 6.74
C THR A 69 -8.85 10.27 6.44
N ALA A 70 -9.43 10.95 7.43
CA ALA A 70 -9.93 12.33 7.26
C ALA A 70 -8.80 13.31 6.87
N LYS A 71 -7.65 13.25 7.57
CA LYS A 71 -6.47 14.07 7.24
C LYS A 71 -5.91 13.76 5.87
N LEU A 72 -5.89 12.49 5.48
CA LEU A 72 -5.42 12.08 4.16
C LEU A 72 -6.37 12.53 3.04
N GLU A 73 -7.67 12.46 3.25
CA GLU A 73 -8.67 12.98 2.29
C GLU A 73 -8.53 14.49 2.10
N GLU A 74 -8.25 15.25 3.17
CA GLU A 74 -7.96 16.68 3.10
C GLU A 74 -6.68 16.95 2.29
N LEU A 75 -5.59 16.25 2.61
CA LEU A 75 -4.34 16.34 1.84
C LEU A 75 -4.53 15.99 0.37
N ASN A 76 -5.28 14.92 0.06
CA ASN A 76 -5.59 14.54 -1.31
C ASN A 76 -6.34 15.65 -2.07
N LYS A 77 -7.29 16.30 -1.39
CA LYS A 77 -8.03 17.43 -1.96
C LYS A 77 -7.12 18.62 -2.25
N GLU A 78 -6.20 18.94 -1.34
CA GLU A 78 -5.21 20.01 -1.54
C GLU A 78 -4.26 19.70 -2.70
N LEU A 79 -3.72 18.47 -2.75
CA LEU A 79 -2.85 18.04 -3.85
C LEU A 79 -3.57 18.08 -5.20
N ALA A 80 -4.82 17.59 -5.28
CA ALA A 80 -5.61 17.60 -6.50
C ALA A 80 -5.93 19.02 -7.03
N ALA A 81 -5.83 20.04 -6.18
CA ALA A 81 -6.02 21.43 -6.57
C ALA A 81 -4.75 22.08 -7.18
N LEU A 82 -3.59 21.43 -7.03
CA LEU A 82 -2.34 21.92 -7.60
C LEU A 82 -2.22 21.58 -9.10
N PRO A 83 -1.49 22.37 -9.88
CA PRO A 83 -1.14 21.99 -11.25
C PRO A 83 -0.21 20.76 -11.22
N VAL A 84 -0.43 19.83 -12.15
CA VAL A 84 0.43 18.63 -12.29
C VAL A 84 1.87 19.05 -12.56
N CYS A 85 2.81 18.45 -11.84
CA CYS A 85 4.23 18.76 -11.95
C CYS A 85 4.83 18.22 -13.25
N ASP A 86 5.58 19.07 -13.97
CA ASP A 86 6.43 18.64 -15.08
C ASP A 86 7.81 18.19 -14.54
N TRP A 87 7.82 16.99 -13.94
CA TRP A 87 9.02 16.45 -13.32
C TRP A 87 10.15 16.19 -14.31
N LYS A 88 11.32 16.78 -14.06
CA LYS A 88 12.51 16.67 -14.92
C LYS A 88 13.53 15.64 -14.45
N GLY A 89 13.34 15.07 -13.26
CA GLY A 89 14.17 14.00 -12.74
C GLY A 89 13.73 12.60 -13.17
N THR A 90 14.34 11.58 -12.60
CA THR A 90 13.99 10.19 -12.83
C THR A 90 12.80 9.78 -11.97
N LYS A 91 11.86 9.02 -12.54
CA LYS A 91 10.79 8.34 -11.79
C LYS A 91 11.08 6.85 -11.71
N VAL A 92 10.91 6.26 -10.53
CA VAL A 92 11.08 4.82 -10.33
C VAL A 92 9.84 4.20 -9.71
N VAL A 93 9.63 2.91 -9.98
CA VAL A 93 8.78 2.04 -9.17
C VAL A 93 9.66 1.42 -8.08
N THR A 94 9.19 1.37 -6.85
CA THR A 94 9.88 0.65 -5.77
C THR A 94 9.21 -0.70 -5.51
N SER A 95 10.00 -1.74 -5.21
CA SER A 95 9.51 -3.06 -4.86
C SER A 95 10.31 -3.63 -3.69
N GLY A 96 9.65 -4.32 -2.77
CA GLY A 96 10.29 -4.92 -1.60
C GLY A 96 9.31 -5.15 -0.45
N ILE A 97 9.85 -5.43 0.72
CA ILE A 97 9.05 -5.57 1.94
C ILE A 97 8.86 -4.19 2.59
N ILE A 98 9.96 -3.48 2.82
CA ILE A 98 10.00 -2.16 3.46
C ILE A 98 10.94 -1.25 2.67
N VAL A 99 10.47 -0.06 2.29
CA VAL A 99 11.26 0.98 1.60
C VAL A 99 11.10 2.28 2.38
N ASP A 100 11.64 2.32 3.60
CA ASP A 100 11.48 3.46 4.51
C ASP A 100 12.80 3.89 5.18
N ASN A 101 13.93 3.37 4.70
CA ASN A 101 15.24 3.76 5.22
C ASN A 101 15.50 5.24 4.89
N PRO A 102 15.68 6.13 5.90
CA PRO A 102 15.86 7.56 5.67
C PRO A 102 17.03 7.90 4.74
N LYS A 103 18.14 7.17 4.85
CA LYS A 103 19.31 7.39 3.96
C LYS A 103 19.03 7.03 2.50
N LEU A 104 18.22 5.97 2.26
CA LEU A 104 17.81 5.61 0.90
C LEU A 104 16.90 6.69 0.31
N LEU A 105 15.92 7.15 1.09
CA LEU A 105 14.99 8.19 0.64
C LEU A 105 15.72 9.51 0.37
N GLU A 106 16.68 9.87 1.23
CA GLU A 106 17.57 11.04 1.03
C GLU A 106 18.42 10.90 -0.25
N ILE A 107 18.95 9.70 -0.54
CA ILE A 107 19.66 9.45 -1.80
C ILE A 107 18.74 9.69 -3.00
N PHE A 108 17.50 9.24 -2.94
CA PHE A 108 16.53 9.50 -4.02
C PHE A 108 16.32 11.00 -4.21
N GLU A 109 16.06 11.74 -3.14
CA GLU A 109 15.84 13.19 -3.19
C GLU A 109 17.06 13.94 -3.73
N ASN A 110 18.26 13.65 -3.23
CA ASN A 110 19.51 14.30 -3.63
C ASN A 110 19.89 14.02 -5.10
N ASN A 111 19.32 12.97 -5.71
CA ASN A 111 19.55 12.61 -7.11
C ASN A 111 18.34 12.88 -8.02
N ASN A 112 17.35 13.67 -7.56
CA ASN A 112 16.12 13.97 -8.30
C ASN A 112 15.38 12.69 -8.76
N ILE A 113 15.30 11.68 -7.88
CA ILE A 113 14.57 10.45 -8.12
C ILE A 113 13.24 10.52 -7.36
N ALA A 114 12.13 10.44 -8.08
CA ALA A 114 10.79 10.37 -7.52
C ALA A 114 10.25 8.93 -7.53
N ILE A 115 9.39 8.60 -6.57
CA ILE A 115 8.67 7.32 -6.51
C ILE A 115 7.32 7.50 -7.22
N ALA A 116 7.20 6.94 -8.43
CA ALA A 116 5.98 7.03 -9.24
C ALA A 116 4.90 6.04 -8.81
N ALA A 117 5.30 4.85 -8.40
CA ALA A 117 4.44 3.79 -7.88
C ALA A 117 5.27 2.81 -7.05
N ASP A 118 4.61 1.89 -6.38
CA ASP A 118 5.30 0.88 -5.57
C ASP A 118 4.59 -0.49 -5.59
N ASP A 119 5.39 -1.54 -5.38
CA ASP A 119 4.97 -2.89 -5.04
C ASP A 119 5.63 -3.28 -3.71
N VAL A 120 5.41 -2.48 -2.67
CA VAL A 120 6.00 -2.63 -1.33
C VAL A 120 4.97 -3.16 -0.35
N ALA A 121 5.37 -4.14 0.48
CA ALA A 121 4.44 -4.87 1.35
C ALA A 121 3.73 -3.97 2.36
N HIS A 122 4.44 -3.03 2.99
CA HIS A 122 3.85 -2.12 3.97
C HIS A 122 3.20 -0.87 3.33
N GLU A 123 3.35 -0.67 2.02
CA GLU A 123 2.75 0.40 1.25
C GLU A 123 1.61 -0.13 0.36
N SER A 124 1.70 -0.02 -0.97
CA SER A 124 0.56 -0.26 -1.87
C SER A 124 -0.01 -1.68 -1.79
N ARG A 125 0.79 -2.70 -1.53
CA ARG A 125 0.26 -4.06 -1.33
C ARG A 125 -0.69 -4.17 -0.14
N SER A 126 -0.51 -3.36 0.92
CA SER A 126 -1.38 -3.36 2.10
C SER A 126 -2.76 -2.72 1.86
N PHE A 127 -2.90 -1.92 0.81
CA PHE A 127 -4.16 -1.20 0.51
C PHE A 127 -4.65 -1.33 -0.93
N ARG A 128 -4.05 -2.22 -1.72
CA ARG A 128 -4.41 -2.44 -3.14
C ARG A 128 -5.79 -3.05 -3.29
N THR A 129 -6.15 -4.01 -2.43
CA THR A 129 -7.37 -4.82 -2.52
C THR A 129 -8.30 -4.53 -1.36
N ASP A 130 -9.54 -4.18 -1.66
CA ASP A 130 -10.57 -3.98 -0.65
C ASP A 130 -11.14 -5.29 -0.14
N VAL A 131 -11.67 -5.29 1.09
CA VAL A 131 -12.50 -6.36 1.60
C VAL A 131 -13.89 -6.22 0.97
N PRO A 132 -14.50 -7.28 0.41
CA PRO A 132 -15.88 -7.22 -0.08
C PRO A 132 -16.86 -6.78 1.02
N GLU A 133 -17.70 -5.79 0.74
CA GLU A 133 -18.68 -5.23 1.70
C GLU A 133 -20.09 -5.84 1.53
N ASP A 134 -20.29 -6.62 0.48
CA ASP A 134 -21.54 -7.34 0.18
C ASP A 134 -21.66 -8.68 0.91
N GLU A 135 -20.62 -9.09 1.63
CA GLU A 135 -20.60 -10.35 2.38
C GLU A 135 -21.19 -10.15 3.79
N GLN A 136 -22.12 -11.04 4.20
CA GLN A 136 -22.75 -10.99 5.52
C GLN A 136 -21.88 -11.59 6.64
N ASP A 137 -20.99 -12.50 6.30
CA ASP A 137 -20.01 -13.10 7.21
C ASP A 137 -18.68 -12.36 7.09
N ALA A 138 -18.34 -11.63 8.14
CA ALA A 138 -17.14 -10.79 8.17
C ALA A 138 -15.83 -11.59 8.01
N LEU A 139 -15.73 -12.78 8.60
CA LEU A 139 -14.54 -13.62 8.43
C LEU A 139 -14.42 -14.15 7.01
N ARG A 140 -15.55 -14.45 6.37
CA ARG A 140 -15.59 -14.84 4.97
C ARG A 140 -15.24 -13.67 4.06
N ALA A 141 -15.69 -12.45 4.36
CA ALA A 141 -15.28 -11.24 3.64
C ALA A 141 -13.75 -11.05 3.68
N LEU A 142 -13.13 -11.16 4.85
CA LEU A 142 -11.68 -11.09 5.02
C LEU A 142 -10.95 -12.20 4.25
N ALA A 143 -11.46 -13.43 4.29
CA ALA A 143 -10.89 -14.54 3.52
C ALA A 143 -10.97 -14.30 2.01
N LYS A 144 -12.09 -13.72 1.52
CA LYS A 144 -12.24 -13.32 0.12
C LYS A 144 -11.27 -12.24 -0.30
N GLN A 145 -11.03 -11.22 0.55
CA GLN A 145 -10.00 -10.23 0.26
C GLN A 145 -8.65 -10.92 0.02
N PHE A 146 -8.28 -11.84 0.90
CA PHE A 146 -7.02 -12.55 0.80
C PHE A 146 -6.94 -13.36 -0.50
N ALA A 147 -8.02 -14.06 -0.87
CA ALA A 147 -8.10 -14.81 -2.12
C ALA A 147 -8.08 -13.91 -3.38
N ASN A 148 -8.50 -12.64 -3.25
CA ASN A 148 -8.56 -11.67 -4.35
C ASN A 148 -7.28 -10.83 -4.48
N MET A 149 -6.29 -11.02 -3.60
CA MET A 149 -4.99 -10.34 -3.72
C MET A 149 -4.17 -10.94 -4.84
N ASP A 150 -4.38 -10.44 -6.06
CA ASP A 150 -3.60 -10.84 -7.24
C ASP A 150 -2.14 -10.42 -7.13
N TYR A 151 -1.27 -11.25 -7.70
CA TYR A 151 0.18 -10.99 -7.83
C TYR A 151 0.94 -10.87 -6.51
N ASP A 152 0.33 -11.25 -5.39
CA ASP A 152 1.05 -11.30 -4.12
C ASP A 152 1.91 -12.56 -4.06
N ILE A 153 3.17 -12.40 -3.63
CA ILE A 153 4.13 -13.52 -3.54
C ILE A 153 3.67 -14.59 -2.52
N LEU A 154 2.86 -14.19 -1.53
CA LEU A 154 2.33 -15.12 -0.52
C LEU A 154 1.19 -15.98 -1.05
N LEU A 155 0.59 -15.59 -2.17
CA LEU A 155 -0.50 -16.31 -2.86
C LEU A 155 -0.01 -17.01 -4.14
N TYR A 156 1.25 -17.40 -4.15
CA TYR A 156 1.82 -18.17 -5.25
C TYR A 156 1.01 -19.44 -5.50
N ASP A 157 0.47 -19.55 -6.72
CA ASP A 157 -0.18 -20.76 -7.19
C ASP A 157 0.86 -21.69 -7.88
N PRO A 158 1.26 -22.80 -7.26
CA PRO A 158 2.24 -23.71 -7.84
C PRO A 158 1.74 -24.42 -9.10
N GLN A 159 0.43 -24.43 -9.35
CA GLN A 159 -0.13 -25.07 -10.55
C GLN A 159 -0.08 -24.16 -11.78
N SER A 160 -0.08 -22.85 -11.61
CA SER A 160 -0.03 -21.92 -12.73
C SER A 160 1.39 -21.77 -13.31
N SER A 161 2.41 -22.31 -12.69
CA SER A 161 3.85 -22.28 -13.07
C SER A 161 4.40 -20.93 -13.55
N LYS A 162 3.60 -19.89 -13.59
CA LYS A 162 3.97 -18.55 -14.03
C LYS A 162 3.90 -17.57 -12.86
N ASN A 163 5.07 -17.17 -12.39
CA ASN A 163 5.17 -15.99 -11.53
C ASN A 163 4.86 -14.73 -12.35
N ARG A 164 3.59 -14.31 -12.36
CA ARG A 164 3.13 -13.13 -13.09
C ARG A 164 3.53 -11.80 -12.42
N ARG A 165 4.18 -11.84 -11.27
CA ARG A 165 4.58 -10.64 -10.54
C ARG A 165 5.53 -9.74 -11.36
N GLY A 166 6.46 -10.35 -12.10
CA GLY A 166 7.35 -9.61 -12.98
C GLY A 166 6.59 -8.85 -14.07
N GLU A 167 5.56 -9.46 -14.66
CA GLU A 167 4.69 -8.83 -15.65
C GLU A 167 3.90 -7.67 -15.02
N PHE A 168 3.36 -7.88 -13.82
CA PHE A 168 2.62 -6.88 -13.08
C PHE A 168 3.47 -5.65 -12.75
N VAL A 169 4.69 -5.85 -12.25
CA VAL A 169 5.62 -4.76 -11.93
C VAL A 169 6.09 -4.04 -13.19
N ALA A 170 6.37 -4.76 -14.27
CA ALA A 170 6.72 -4.16 -15.56
C ALA A 170 5.58 -3.30 -16.13
N ASP A 171 4.34 -3.75 -15.97
CA ASP A 171 3.16 -2.99 -16.37
C ASP A 171 2.94 -1.75 -15.48
N MET A 172 3.24 -1.86 -14.19
CA MET A 172 3.22 -0.73 -13.26
C MET A 172 4.24 0.34 -13.66
N VAL A 173 5.47 -0.04 -14.03
CA VAL A 173 6.50 0.89 -14.54
C VAL A 173 5.96 1.66 -15.75
N LYS A 174 5.37 0.95 -16.73
CA LYS A 174 4.80 1.59 -17.93
C LYS A 174 3.65 2.54 -17.61
N LYS A 175 2.70 2.12 -16.77
CA LYS A 175 1.50 2.90 -16.43
C LYS A 175 1.80 4.12 -15.56
N SER A 176 2.81 4.05 -14.71
CA SER A 176 3.18 5.17 -13.82
C SER A 176 4.09 6.20 -14.50
N GLY A 177 4.58 5.94 -15.71
CA GLY A 177 5.55 6.79 -16.39
C GLY A 177 6.97 6.72 -15.79
N ALA A 178 7.26 5.68 -15.03
CA ALA A 178 8.59 5.47 -14.47
C ALA A 178 9.58 4.98 -15.53
N GLN A 179 10.86 5.32 -15.35
CA GLN A 179 11.96 4.90 -16.21
C GLN A 179 12.67 3.64 -15.70
N GLY A 180 12.40 3.23 -14.45
CA GLY A 180 13.07 2.09 -13.85
C GLY A 180 12.36 1.49 -12.65
N LEU A 181 12.91 0.37 -12.20
CA LEU A 181 12.48 -0.36 -11.01
C LEU A 181 13.63 -0.36 -9.98
N HIS A 182 13.33 0.05 -8.75
CA HIS A 182 14.21 -0.14 -7.61
C HIS A 182 13.71 -1.31 -6.76
N VAL A 183 14.53 -2.32 -6.58
CA VAL A 183 14.23 -3.48 -5.73
C VAL A 183 15.03 -3.38 -4.45
N THR A 184 14.34 -3.28 -3.31
CA THR A 184 14.97 -3.33 -2.00
C THR A 184 14.98 -4.78 -1.49
N VAL A 185 16.18 -5.31 -1.29
CA VAL A 185 16.40 -6.59 -0.62
C VAL A 185 16.78 -6.30 0.82
N ASN A 186 15.90 -6.58 1.76
CA ASN A 186 16.22 -6.46 3.19
C ASN A 186 17.02 -7.70 3.60
N GLY A 187 18.17 -7.51 4.26
CA GLY A 187 19.15 -8.55 4.55
C GLY A 187 18.74 -9.72 5.45
N LEU A 188 17.45 -9.83 5.80
CA LEU A 188 16.84 -11.02 6.42
C LEU A 188 16.20 -11.95 5.38
N GLY A 189 16.25 -11.60 4.11
CA GLY A 189 15.63 -12.30 3.00
C GLY A 189 16.64 -12.89 2.03
N GLU A 190 17.66 -13.54 2.50
CA GLU A 190 18.38 -14.47 1.64
C GLU A 190 17.42 -15.60 1.28
N ARG A 191 17.00 -15.62 0.01
CA ARG A 191 16.25 -16.69 -0.68
C ARG A 191 14.74 -16.71 -0.42
N CYS A 192 14.03 -15.75 -0.99
CA CYS A 192 12.77 -16.06 -1.66
C CYS A 192 13.08 -16.13 -3.17
N GLY A 193 13.69 -17.24 -3.57
CA GLY A 193 13.83 -17.60 -4.96
C GLY A 193 12.62 -18.35 -5.46
#